data_0c8ac2cff09f3119f161d59563695d07
#
_entry.id   0c8ac2cff09f3119f161d59563695d07
#
_cell.length_a   1.000
_cell.length_b   1.000
_cell.length_c   1.000
_cell.angle_alpha   90.00
_cell.angle_beta   90.00
_cell.angle_gamma   90.00
#
_symmetry.space_group_name_H-M   'P 1'
#
loop_
_entity.id
_entity.type
_entity.pdbx_description
1 polymer ?
#
loop_
_entity_poly.entity_id
_entity_poly.type
_entity_poly.pdbx_seq_one_letter_code
_entity_poly.pdbx_strand_id
1 'polypeptide(L)'
;RVPNPIGSDLWLEQYRETDAVSISLTADSDISVAIFADGDRAAPGKVQISWPLDNVSPFAGLLIAFGLIVMAIGFVLLLLAVTDVRNRRGPRRRTSVAPKRRAPTKRQFSPISSARSRRMSQVIVPPALIAVVLAGCTPPADPEEAATDEQTSAPEAPAPYPAVTETQFERILERVTNQLTLADQALDDELLEPRVGDPTLGHRESQYDLRRWDDELGQILRVSSEPIRLLVPQQTDQWPRTVMAVVQNGPEIDAATVAVVLRQETPRDNYRLSYATLLAPNVVLPAMPAPELGAPRIARDSKLIEPSPENTVLLYADLLREGDGSGGARLFDVLTDDLYQLVGPSGRSLRQESFGSDLVLETDIVLTDDPVVALATADNGALVFGTLGEVETVRPVEDGATINATPSVRALTGLPSSETGFVARYEMQIVWYVPPIGSEERARVVGYNYLLVDAAELEPETDTPEDA
;
A
#
# COMPACT_ATOMS: atom_id res chain seq x y z
N ARG A 1 -15.08 -31.02 2.71
CA ARG A 1 -13.71 -30.77 3.17
C ARG A 1 -13.55 -29.26 3.35
N VAL A 2 -13.14 -28.80 4.50
CA VAL A 2 -12.78 -27.41 4.68
C VAL A 2 -11.40 -27.23 4.04
N PRO A 3 -11.20 -26.23 3.16
CA PRO A 3 -9.88 -26.00 2.57
C PRO A 3 -8.86 -25.79 3.65
N ASN A 4 -7.66 -26.32 3.46
CA ASN A 4 -6.56 -26.07 4.38
C ASN A 4 -6.22 -24.57 4.39
N PRO A 5 -6.33 -23.87 5.52
CA PRO A 5 -6.10 -22.44 5.56
C PRO A 5 -4.61 -22.06 5.54
N ILE A 6 -3.72 -23.05 5.61
CA ILE A 6 -2.27 -22.83 5.62
C ILE A 6 -1.85 -22.24 4.26
N GLY A 7 -1.14 -21.13 4.31
CA GLY A 7 -0.59 -20.49 3.12
C GLY A 7 -1.58 -19.61 2.36
N SER A 8 -2.79 -19.38 2.86
CA SER A 8 -3.70 -18.39 2.27
C SER A 8 -3.11 -16.99 2.34
N ASP A 9 -3.29 -16.24 1.26
CA ASP A 9 -2.84 -14.85 1.17
C ASP A 9 -3.73 -13.90 2.00
N LEU A 10 -4.82 -14.39 2.54
CA LEU A 10 -5.72 -13.62 3.42
C LEU A 10 -5.09 -13.26 4.77
N TRP A 11 -4.16 -14.09 5.27
CA TRP A 11 -3.59 -13.88 6.59
C TRP A 11 -2.63 -12.70 6.60
N LEU A 12 -2.80 -11.79 7.55
CA LEU A 12 -1.83 -10.72 7.84
C LEU A 12 -0.50 -11.33 8.29
N GLU A 13 -0.57 -12.28 9.23
CA GLU A 13 0.57 -13.05 9.72
C GLU A 13 0.17 -14.49 9.95
N GLN A 14 1.13 -15.40 9.87
CA GLN A 14 0.92 -16.84 10.09
C GLN A 14 2.07 -17.43 10.90
N TYR A 15 1.72 -18.08 12.00
CA TYR A 15 2.66 -18.76 12.87
C TYR A 15 2.39 -20.27 12.86
N ARG A 16 3.42 -21.08 12.81
CA ARG A 16 3.31 -22.54 12.74
C ARG A 16 4.36 -23.21 13.62
N GLU A 17 3.88 -24.04 14.54
CA GLU A 17 4.70 -24.86 15.41
C GLU A 17 4.11 -26.27 15.52
N THR A 18 4.95 -27.24 15.86
CA THR A 18 4.54 -28.64 15.92
C THR A 18 3.78 -28.98 17.21
N ASP A 19 4.20 -28.41 18.35
CA ASP A 19 3.65 -28.75 19.67
C ASP A 19 2.86 -27.62 20.32
N ALA A 20 3.44 -26.43 20.43
CA ALA A 20 2.80 -25.27 21.03
C ALA A 20 3.31 -23.99 20.38
N VAL A 21 2.38 -23.14 19.93
CA VAL A 21 2.67 -21.80 19.41
C VAL A 21 2.57 -20.80 20.56
N SER A 22 3.61 -20.01 20.76
CA SER A 22 3.61 -18.87 21.69
C SER A 22 3.94 -17.61 20.92
N ILE A 23 2.99 -16.71 20.82
CA ILE A 23 3.13 -15.46 20.07
C ILE A 23 2.81 -14.27 20.97
N SER A 24 3.48 -13.16 20.74
CA SER A 24 3.15 -11.87 21.35
C SER A 24 2.72 -10.94 20.25
N LEU A 25 1.48 -10.47 20.31
CA LEU A 25 0.87 -9.59 19.30
C LEU A 25 0.49 -8.27 19.95
N THR A 26 0.75 -7.18 19.23
CA THR A 26 0.07 -5.93 19.49
C THR A 26 -1.17 -5.92 18.61
N ALA A 27 -2.32 -6.20 19.20
CA ALA A 27 -3.58 -6.29 18.46
C ALA A 27 -4.34 -4.97 18.57
N ASP A 28 -4.62 -4.37 17.43
CA ASP A 28 -5.61 -3.31 17.31
C ASP A 28 -7.03 -3.91 17.37
N SER A 29 -8.05 -3.07 17.57
CA SER A 29 -9.44 -3.51 17.75
C SER A 29 -9.99 -4.38 16.60
N ASP A 30 -9.39 -4.29 15.43
CA ASP A 30 -9.88 -4.89 14.19
C ASP A 30 -9.12 -6.18 13.81
N ILE A 31 -8.19 -6.62 14.65
CA ILE A 31 -7.43 -7.86 14.42
C ILE A 31 -8.16 -9.05 15.05
N SER A 32 -8.35 -10.10 14.26
CA SER A 32 -8.87 -11.38 14.72
C SER A 32 -7.79 -12.46 14.64
N VAL A 33 -7.67 -13.26 15.68
CA VAL A 33 -6.75 -14.40 15.72
C VAL A 33 -7.53 -15.69 15.48
N ALA A 34 -7.17 -16.41 14.43
CA ALA A 34 -7.75 -17.71 14.13
C ALA A 34 -6.74 -18.83 14.42
N ILE A 35 -7.19 -19.89 15.09
CA ILE A 35 -6.37 -21.02 15.50
C ILE A 35 -6.88 -22.28 14.79
N PHE A 36 -6.00 -22.92 14.04
CA PHE A 36 -6.33 -24.10 13.25
C PHE A 36 -5.42 -25.28 13.60
N ALA A 37 -5.87 -26.48 13.27
CA ALA A 37 -5.00 -27.60 12.92
C ALA A 37 -4.78 -27.63 11.40
N ASP A 38 -4.31 -28.75 10.88
CA ASP A 38 -3.99 -28.98 9.46
C ASP A 38 -5.22 -29.10 8.50
N GLY A 39 -6.42 -28.82 8.97
CA GLY A 39 -7.67 -28.95 8.21
C GLY A 39 -8.30 -30.34 8.29
N ASP A 40 -7.55 -31.37 8.67
CA ASP A 40 -8.03 -32.75 8.85
C ASP A 40 -8.23 -33.10 10.34
N ARG A 41 -7.60 -32.38 11.25
CA ARG A 41 -7.71 -32.53 12.72
C ARG A 41 -8.50 -31.40 13.35
N ALA A 42 -9.11 -31.66 14.50
CA ALA A 42 -9.76 -30.64 15.28
C ALA A 42 -8.77 -29.55 15.74
N ALA A 43 -9.22 -28.32 15.83
CA ALA A 43 -8.41 -27.22 16.38
C ALA A 43 -7.93 -27.53 17.81
N PRO A 44 -6.78 -26.98 18.24
CA PRO A 44 -6.27 -27.19 19.59
C PRO A 44 -7.32 -26.83 20.67
N GLY A 45 -7.56 -27.77 21.59
CA GLY A 45 -8.56 -27.60 22.64
C GLY A 45 -8.12 -26.73 23.82
N LYS A 46 -6.87 -26.27 23.87
CA LYS A 46 -6.33 -25.42 24.92
C LYS A 46 -5.69 -24.17 24.32
N VAL A 47 -6.26 -23.03 24.67
CA VAL A 47 -5.75 -21.71 24.32
C VAL A 47 -5.55 -20.93 25.61
N GLN A 48 -4.36 -20.38 25.80
CA GLN A 48 -4.06 -19.49 26.91
C GLN A 48 -3.78 -18.09 26.32
N ILE A 49 -4.54 -17.12 26.78
CA ILE A 49 -4.35 -15.72 26.38
C ILE A 49 -3.90 -14.96 27.62
N SER A 50 -2.82 -14.20 27.49
CA SER A 50 -2.35 -13.30 28.53
C SER A 50 -2.10 -11.92 27.94
N TRP A 51 -2.55 -10.90 28.63
CA TRP A 51 -2.30 -9.51 28.26
C TRP A 51 -1.70 -8.76 29.45
N PRO A 52 -0.77 -7.83 29.21
CA PRO A 52 -0.25 -6.99 30.27
C PRO A 52 -1.38 -6.09 30.77
N LEU A 53 -1.68 -6.18 32.05
CA LEU A 53 -2.52 -5.16 32.68
C LEU A 53 -1.62 -3.98 33.01
N ASP A 54 -1.87 -2.87 32.36
CA ASP A 54 -1.24 -1.61 32.71
C ASP A 54 -1.81 -1.13 34.06
N ASN A 55 -1.18 -1.65 35.13
CA ASN A 55 -1.55 -1.32 36.50
C ASN A 55 -0.89 -0.01 36.96
N VAL A 56 -0.51 0.85 36.05
CA VAL A 56 0.00 2.18 36.35
C VAL A 56 -1.17 3.07 36.72
N SER A 57 -1.55 3.05 38.01
CA SER A 57 -2.44 4.08 38.54
C SER A 57 -1.67 5.41 38.48
N PRO A 58 -2.05 6.38 37.63
CA PRO A 58 -1.31 7.64 37.48
C PRO A 58 -1.28 8.49 38.75
N PHE A 59 -2.16 8.15 39.71
CA PHE A 59 -2.27 8.84 41.01
C PHE A 59 -1.67 8.06 42.19
N ALA A 60 -1.14 6.84 41.99
CA ALA A 60 -0.62 6.03 43.08
C ALA A 60 0.53 6.72 43.82
N GLY A 61 1.50 7.30 43.06
CA GLY A 61 2.60 8.05 43.65
C GLY A 61 2.17 9.29 44.42
N LEU A 62 1.17 10.00 43.94
CA LEU A 62 0.62 11.20 44.58
C LEU A 62 -0.16 10.86 45.86
N LEU A 63 -0.90 9.77 45.85
CA LEU A 63 -1.62 9.25 47.03
C LEU A 63 -0.65 8.76 48.10
N ILE A 64 0.43 8.08 47.73
CA ILE A 64 1.48 7.63 48.66
C ILE A 64 2.18 8.84 49.29
N ALA A 65 2.57 9.86 48.47
CA ALA A 65 3.20 11.07 48.96
C ALA A 65 2.27 11.84 49.94
N PHE A 66 0.99 11.96 49.58
CA PHE A 66 0.00 12.61 50.48
C PHE A 66 -0.20 11.83 51.79
N GLY A 67 -0.27 10.49 51.70
CA GLY A 67 -0.36 9.63 52.87
C GLY A 67 0.87 9.78 53.82
N LEU A 68 2.06 9.88 53.27
CA LEU A 68 3.28 10.13 54.03
C LEU A 68 3.30 11.51 54.71
N ILE A 69 2.79 12.53 54.06
CA ILE A 69 2.69 13.90 54.63
C ILE A 69 1.68 13.89 55.80
N VAL A 70 0.52 13.27 55.61
CA VAL A 70 -0.49 13.15 56.70
C VAL A 70 0.06 12.36 57.88
N MET A 71 0.81 11.28 57.62
CA MET A 71 1.47 10.48 58.64
C MET A 71 2.54 11.30 59.38
N ALA A 72 3.33 12.10 58.71
CA ALA A 72 4.35 12.98 59.31
C ALA A 72 3.71 14.04 60.19
N ILE A 73 2.61 14.67 59.72
CA ILE A 73 1.84 15.64 60.50
C ILE A 73 1.25 14.98 61.78
N GLY A 74 0.66 13.79 61.62
CA GLY A 74 0.14 13.01 62.74
C GLY A 74 1.20 12.67 63.79
N PHE A 75 2.40 12.30 63.30
CA PHE A 75 3.54 12.03 64.20
C PHE A 75 4.05 13.27 64.92
N VAL A 76 4.12 14.43 64.27
CA VAL A 76 4.50 15.71 64.89
C VAL A 76 3.46 16.09 65.94
N LEU A 77 2.18 15.98 65.66
CA LEU A 77 1.11 16.26 66.62
C LEU A 77 1.16 15.32 67.86
N LEU A 78 1.47 14.03 67.63
CA LEU A 78 1.70 13.06 68.70
C LEU A 78 2.87 13.47 69.60
N LEU A 79 4.01 13.89 69.01
CA LEU A 79 5.16 14.37 69.74
C LEU A 79 4.86 15.63 70.54
N LEU A 80 4.09 16.56 69.98
CA LEU A 80 3.64 17.77 70.66
C LEU A 80 2.71 17.43 71.85
N ALA A 81 1.78 16.50 71.64
CA ALA A 81 0.92 16.06 72.70
C ALA A 81 1.67 15.38 73.85
N VAL A 82 2.67 14.52 73.52
CA VAL A 82 3.52 13.88 74.55
C VAL A 82 4.39 14.92 75.27
N THR A 83 4.90 15.89 74.59
CA THR A 83 5.69 16.97 75.23
C THR A 83 4.83 17.86 76.12
N ASP A 84 3.59 18.18 75.68
CA ASP A 84 2.63 18.93 76.48
C ASP A 84 2.21 18.20 77.76
N VAL A 85 1.92 16.89 77.62
CA VAL A 85 1.66 16.04 78.80
C VAL A 85 2.86 15.91 79.74
N ARG A 86 4.09 15.90 79.18
CA ARG A 86 5.30 15.89 79.99
C ARG A 86 5.57 17.22 80.71
N ASN A 87 5.26 18.34 80.07
CA ASN A 87 5.44 19.67 80.64
C ASN A 87 4.38 20.03 81.68
N ARG A 88 3.24 19.38 81.66
CA ARG A 88 2.14 19.54 82.69
C ARG A 88 2.40 18.78 83.97
N ARG A 89 3.41 17.90 84.07
CA ARG A 89 3.85 17.27 85.31
C ARG A 89 4.83 18.15 86.05
N GLY A 90 4.41 19.25 86.61
CA GLY A 90 5.16 20.10 87.49
C GLY A 90 5.58 19.42 88.79
N PRO A 91 6.77 19.73 89.37
CA PRO A 91 7.26 19.07 90.56
C PRO A 91 6.45 19.45 91.80
N ARG A 92 6.11 18.45 92.62
CA ARG A 92 5.45 18.60 93.93
C ARG A 92 6.29 19.49 94.87
N ARG A 93 5.62 20.45 95.50
CA ARG A 93 6.07 21.31 96.54
C ARG A 93 6.78 20.59 97.67
N ARG A 94 7.82 21.15 98.19
CA ARG A 94 8.19 21.11 99.61
C ARG A 94 8.34 22.56 100.10
N THR A 95 7.67 22.73 101.23
CA THR A 95 7.38 23.93 102.04
C THR A 95 8.60 24.49 102.77
N SER A 96 8.48 25.78 103.00
CA SER A 96 8.82 26.65 104.11
C SER A 96 10.29 27.16 104.24
N VAL A 97 10.51 28.40 104.34
CA VAL A 97 10.48 29.35 105.47
C VAL A 97 10.96 30.74 104.95
N ALA A 98 10.23 31.74 105.36
CA ALA A 98 10.51 33.16 105.24
C ALA A 98 11.50 33.60 106.36
N PRO A 99 11.85 34.91 106.63
CA PRO A 99 11.80 36.13 105.79
C PRO A 99 13.13 37.01 105.85
N LYS A 100 13.25 38.09 105.16
CA LYS A 100 13.59 39.47 105.64
C LYS A 100 14.02 40.43 104.50
N ARG A 101 13.23 41.41 104.31
CA ARG A 101 13.46 42.85 104.22
C ARG A 101 14.82 43.34 103.63
N ARG A 102 14.80 44.17 102.64
CA ARG A 102 14.84 45.66 102.63
C ARG A 102 15.09 46.20 101.23
N ALA A 103 14.31 47.21 100.96
CA ALA A 103 14.42 48.12 99.81
C ALA A 103 15.58 49.13 100.05
N PRO A 104 15.73 50.23 99.29
CA PRO A 104 15.47 50.50 97.86
C PRO A 104 16.72 51.22 97.23
N THR A 105 16.69 51.57 95.95
CA THR A 105 17.04 52.91 95.41
C THR A 105 17.37 52.85 93.93
N LYS A 106 16.56 53.52 93.20
CA LYS A 106 16.78 54.75 92.41
C LYS A 106 17.71 54.69 91.23
N ARG A 107 17.15 55.09 90.10
CA ARG A 107 17.59 56.04 89.11
C ARG A 107 18.71 55.49 88.15
N GLN A 108 18.73 55.77 86.88
CA GLN A 108 18.15 56.84 86.06
C GLN A 108 18.66 56.61 84.60
N PHE A 109 17.84 57.08 83.73
CA PHE A 109 18.16 57.70 82.42
C PHE A 109 18.70 56.88 81.23
N SER A 110 17.88 56.93 80.26
CA SER A 110 18.03 56.94 78.81
C SER A 110 19.23 57.81 78.33
N PRO A 111 19.53 57.95 77.04
CA PRO A 111 18.80 57.68 75.85
C PRO A 111 19.59 57.25 74.56
N ILE A 112 18.85 57.02 73.49
CA ILE A 112 19.14 57.42 72.11
C ILE A 112 20.20 56.58 71.37
N SER A 113 19.95 55.90 70.25
CA SER A 113 19.53 56.36 68.95
C SER A 113 19.53 55.19 67.94
N SER A 114 18.53 55.22 67.15
CA SER A 114 18.50 55.10 65.70
C SER A 114 19.14 53.86 65.04
N ALA A 115 18.40 53.11 64.36
CA ALA A 115 18.09 53.23 62.97
C ALA A 115 17.72 51.90 62.30
N ARG A 116 16.69 52.00 61.62
CA ARG A 116 16.39 51.37 60.34
C ARG A 116 16.15 49.86 60.23
N SER A 117 14.89 49.51 60.28
CA SER A 117 14.10 49.12 59.11
C SER A 117 14.54 47.81 58.39
N ARG A 118 13.79 46.83 58.61
CA ARG A 118 13.18 46.19 57.44
C ARG A 118 11.96 45.39 57.86
N ARG A 119 10.88 45.74 57.21
CA ARG A 119 9.57 45.10 57.26
C ARG A 119 9.68 43.64 56.85
N MET A 120 9.10 42.77 57.62
CA MET A 120 8.67 41.48 57.15
C MET A 120 7.21 41.33 57.44
N SER A 121 6.44 41.33 56.40
CA SER A 121 5.00 41.26 56.35
C SER A 121 4.52 39.92 56.90
N GLN A 122 3.68 39.96 57.88
CA GLN A 122 2.87 38.84 58.26
C GLN A 122 1.79 38.64 57.20
N VAL A 123 1.80 37.50 56.51
CA VAL A 123 0.68 37.04 55.68
C VAL A 123 -0.21 36.18 56.58
N ILE A 124 -1.34 36.73 56.90
CA ILE A 124 -2.44 36.03 57.52
C ILE A 124 -3.11 35.23 56.41
N VAL A 125 -3.16 33.91 56.55
CA VAL A 125 -3.94 33.01 55.68
C VAL A 125 -5.21 32.71 56.44
N PRO A 126 -6.40 33.03 55.85
CA PRO A 126 -7.66 32.59 56.44
C PRO A 126 -7.97 31.13 56.06
N PRO A 127 -8.64 30.37 56.92
CA PRO A 127 -9.07 29.00 56.59
C PRO A 127 -10.27 29.04 55.64
N ALA A 128 -10.08 28.53 54.42
CA ALA A 128 -11.19 28.32 53.49
C ALA A 128 -11.92 27.03 53.83
N LEU A 129 -13.18 27.18 54.10
CA LEU A 129 -14.18 26.13 54.30
C LEU A 129 -14.29 25.25 53.04
N ILE A 130 -14.26 23.95 53.24
CA ILE A 130 -14.67 22.96 52.23
C ILE A 130 -16.21 22.91 52.30
N ALA A 131 -16.85 23.47 51.29
CA ALA A 131 -18.30 23.24 51.06
C ALA A 131 -18.42 22.14 50.01
N VAL A 132 -18.91 20.98 50.42
CA VAL A 132 -19.41 19.94 49.52
C VAL A 132 -20.82 20.36 49.11
N VAL A 133 -20.99 20.69 47.85
CA VAL A 133 -22.29 20.95 47.24
C VAL A 133 -22.77 19.68 46.57
N LEU A 134 -23.72 19.04 47.16
CA LEU A 134 -24.64 18.10 46.51
C LEU A 134 -25.63 18.92 45.70
N ALA A 135 -25.52 18.93 44.39
CA ALA A 135 -26.53 19.51 43.51
C ALA A 135 -27.53 18.45 43.11
N GLY A 136 -28.71 18.56 43.63
CA GLY A 136 -29.91 17.84 43.22
C GLY A 136 -30.50 18.44 41.95
N CYS A 137 -31.17 17.57 41.21
CA CYS A 137 -31.95 17.87 40.01
C CYS A 137 -33.12 18.81 40.25
N THR A 138 -33.33 19.75 39.35
CA THR A 138 -34.65 20.33 39.07
C THR A 138 -34.81 20.56 37.56
N PRO A 139 -35.95 20.24 36.97
CA PRO A 139 -36.25 20.42 35.55
C PRO A 139 -37.03 21.75 35.29
N PRO A 140 -37.58 21.99 34.10
CA PRO A 140 -37.10 22.94 33.15
C PRO A 140 -37.98 24.18 33.01
N ALA A 141 -37.51 25.17 32.33
CA ALA A 141 -38.35 26.18 31.70
C ALA A 141 -37.77 26.47 30.32
N ASP A 142 -38.57 26.20 29.29
CA ASP A 142 -38.43 26.79 27.96
C ASP A 142 -38.46 28.32 28.02
N PRO A 143 -37.79 29.07 27.17
CA PRO A 143 -38.31 29.33 25.84
C PRO A 143 -37.31 29.65 24.71
N GLU A 144 -37.82 29.43 23.49
CA GLU A 144 -37.60 30.19 22.24
C GLU A 144 -36.23 30.16 21.58
N GLU A 145 -36.23 29.40 20.51
CA GLU A 145 -35.70 29.63 19.14
C GLU A 145 -34.59 30.66 18.97
N ALA A 146 -33.37 30.13 18.79
CA ALA A 146 -32.47 30.61 17.76
C ALA A 146 -31.98 29.39 16.99
N ALA A 147 -32.53 29.17 15.81
CA ALA A 147 -32.08 28.17 14.86
C ALA A 147 -30.66 28.52 14.45
N THR A 148 -29.70 27.81 15.02
CA THR A 148 -28.37 27.67 14.42
C THR A 148 -28.39 26.28 13.77
N ASP A 149 -28.41 26.27 12.46
CA ASP A 149 -28.16 25.09 11.65
C ASP A 149 -26.78 24.52 12.02
N GLU A 150 -26.68 23.73 13.07
CA GLU A 150 -25.64 22.75 13.20
C GLU A 150 -25.95 21.66 12.17
N GLN A 151 -25.38 21.80 10.99
CA GLN A 151 -25.17 20.66 10.10
C GLN A 151 -24.42 19.62 10.91
N THR A 152 -25.15 18.67 11.48
CA THR A 152 -24.62 17.42 11.99
C THR A 152 -24.04 16.71 10.77
N SER A 153 -22.76 16.95 10.46
CA SER A 153 -22.01 16.12 9.55
C SER A 153 -22.14 14.70 10.09
N ALA A 154 -22.80 13.84 9.32
CA ALA A 154 -22.79 12.41 9.61
C ALA A 154 -21.32 12.00 9.81
N PRO A 155 -20.99 11.15 10.80
CA PRO A 155 -19.62 10.70 10.98
C PRO A 155 -19.16 10.13 9.63
N GLU A 156 -18.13 10.72 9.08
CA GLU A 156 -17.47 10.25 7.85
C GLU A 156 -17.06 8.80 8.12
N ALA A 157 -17.54 7.90 7.27
CA ALA A 157 -17.16 6.49 7.39
C ALA A 157 -15.63 6.40 7.35
N PRO A 158 -15.00 5.61 8.24
CA PRO A 158 -13.55 5.46 8.21
C PRO A 158 -13.11 5.02 6.81
N ALA A 159 -12.01 5.61 6.33
CA ALA A 159 -11.46 5.25 5.02
C ALA A 159 -11.14 3.74 5.00
N PRO A 160 -11.41 3.04 3.89
CA PRO A 160 -11.05 1.62 3.78
C PRO A 160 -9.55 1.40 4.00
N TYR A 161 -9.21 0.24 4.56
CA TYR A 161 -7.82 -0.17 4.76
C TYR A 161 -7.13 -0.50 3.42
N PRO A 162 -5.79 -0.47 3.36
CA PRO A 162 -5.07 -0.99 2.21
C PRO A 162 -5.33 -2.49 2.03
N ALA A 163 -5.40 -2.94 0.78
CA ALA A 163 -5.71 -4.33 0.40
C ALA A 163 -4.77 -5.36 1.02
N VAL A 164 -3.52 -4.97 1.26
CA VAL A 164 -2.48 -5.78 1.93
C VAL A 164 -1.58 -4.89 2.77
N THR A 165 -0.97 -5.46 3.80
CA THR A 165 0.16 -4.83 4.51
C THR A 165 1.47 -5.10 3.76
N GLU A 166 2.52 -4.35 4.06
CA GLU A 166 3.85 -4.54 3.47
C GLU A 166 4.37 -5.97 3.69
N THR A 167 4.39 -6.45 4.93
CA THR A 167 4.83 -7.81 5.28
C THR A 167 3.99 -8.90 4.62
N GLN A 168 2.68 -8.66 4.46
CA GLN A 168 1.80 -9.57 3.74
C GLN A 168 2.17 -9.61 2.26
N PHE A 169 2.41 -8.44 1.64
CA PHE A 169 2.79 -8.35 0.24
C PHE A 169 4.13 -9.02 -0.04
N GLU A 170 5.16 -8.82 0.79
CA GLU A 170 6.46 -9.48 0.66
C GLU A 170 6.32 -11.00 0.58
N ARG A 171 5.53 -11.59 1.48
CA ARG A 171 5.24 -13.02 1.48
C ARG A 171 4.49 -13.49 0.23
N ILE A 172 3.53 -12.69 -0.26
CA ILE A 172 2.78 -12.99 -1.47
C ILE A 172 3.72 -12.96 -2.68
N LEU A 173 4.51 -11.91 -2.79
CA LEU A 173 5.45 -11.73 -3.89
C LEU A 173 6.51 -12.83 -3.92
N GLU A 174 7.06 -13.22 -2.77
CA GLU A 174 7.98 -14.34 -2.67
C GLU A 174 7.36 -15.65 -3.20
N ARG A 175 6.10 -15.93 -2.87
CA ARG A 175 5.40 -17.11 -3.39
C ARG A 175 5.17 -17.05 -4.88
N VAL A 176 4.81 -15.88 -5.41
CA VAL A 176 4.63 -15.65 -6.85
C VAL A 176 5.96 -15.85 -7.58
N THR A 177 7.02 -15.22 -7.13
CA THR A 177 8.35 -15.31 -7.78
C THR A 177 8.97 -16.69 -7.69
N ASN A 178 8.73 -17.42 -6.59
CA ASN A 178 9.14 -18.82 -6.47
C ASN A 178 8.39 -19.70 -7.49
N GLN A 179 7.07 -19.48 -7.68
CA GLN A 179 6.29 -20.21 -8.66
C GLN A 179 6.73 -19.88 -10.08
N LEU A 180 6.98 -18.60 -10.40
CA LEU A 180 7.55 -18.18 -11.67
C LEU A 180 8.89 -18.86 -11.95
N THR A 181 9.78 -18.89 -10.95
CA THR A 181 11.10 -19.51 -11.10
C THR A 181 11.00 -21.01 -11.41
N LEU A 182 10.08 -21.72 -10.76
CA LEU A 182 9.85 -23.14 -11.04
C LEU A 182 9.32 -23.36 -12.46
N ALA A 183 8.33 -22.58 -12.86
CA ALA A 183 7.75 -22.65 -14.20
C ALA A 183 8.76 -22.26 -15.30
N ASP A 184 9.50 -21.18 -15.11
CA ASP A 184 10.52 -20.69 -16.04
C ASP A 184 11.67 -21.72 -16.24
N GLN A 185 12.07 -22.43 -15.18
CA GLN A 185 13.08 -23.48 -15.25
C GLN A 185 12.59 -24.74 -15.97
N ALA A 186 11.33 -25.09 -15.78
CA ALA A 186 10.71 -26.23 -16.40
C ALA A 186 10.16 -25.93 -17.80
N LEU A 187 9.98 -24.65 -18.14
CA LEU A 187 9.19 -24.16 -19.30
C LEU A 187 7.80 -24.79 -19.30
N ASP A 188 7.15 -24.84 -18.15
CA ASP A 188 5.88 -25.51 -17.89
C ASP A 188 4.83 -24.47 -17.44
N ASP A 189 3.88 -24.20 -18.29
CA ASP A 189 2.81 -23.22 -18.10
C ASP A 189 1.75 -23.68 -17.08
N GLU A 190 1.52 -25.00 -16.92
CA GLU A 190 0.61 -25.52 -15.89
C GLU A 190 1.07 -25.11 -14.48
N LEU A 191 2.38 -24.92 -14.27
CA LEU A 191 2.94 -24.44 -13.01
C LEU A 191 2.62 -22.95 -12.75
N LEU A 192 2.24 -22.18 -13.76
CA LEU A 192 1.90 -20.75 -13.62
C LEU A 192 0.49 -20.54 -13.04
N GLU A 193 -0.48 -21.40 -13.41
CA GLU A 193 -1.91 -21.19 -13.10
C GLU A 193 -2.23 -20.79 -11.65
N PRO A 194 -1.56 -21.32 -10.61
CA PRO A 194 -1.91 -20.96 -9.24
C PRO A 194 -1.58 -19.51 -8.87
N ARG A 195 -0.64 -18.86 -9.59
CA ARG A 195 -0.06 -17.56 -9.21
C ARG A 195 0.04 -16.54 -10.33
N VAL A 196 -0.28 -16.92 -11.57
CA VAL A 196 -0.23 -16.05 -12.74
C VAL A 196 -1.60 -16.04 -13.43
N GLY A 197 -1.99 -14.92 -13.96
CA GLY A 197 -3.20 -14.72 -14.74
C GLY A 197 -2.94 -13.83 -15.94
N ASP A 198 -3.92 -13.73 -16.83
CA ASP A 198 -3.82 -12.90 -18.02
C ASP A 198 -3.68 -11.40 -17.67
N PRO A 199 -2.95 -10.65 -18.51
CA PRO A 199 -2.26 -11.07 -19.76
C PRO A 199 -0.89 -11.73 -19.55
N THR A 200 -0.32 -11.72 -18.34
CA THR A 200 1.04 -12.25 -18.10
C THR A 200 1.14 -13.76 -18.33
N LEU A 201 0.05 -14.52 -18.12
CA LEU A 201 0.02 -15.96 -18.39
C LEU A 201 0.26 -16.24 -19.87
N GLY A 202 -0.57 -15.69 -20.75
CA GLY A 202 -0.43 -15.89 -22.21
C GLY A 202 0.93 -15.43 -22.74
N HIS A 203 1.49 -14.35 -22.21
CA HIS A 203 2.86 -13.94 -22.54
C HIS A 203 3.88 -15.01 -22.19
N ARG A 204 3.78 -15.64 -21.01
CA ARG A 204 4.74 -16.68 -20.62
C ARG A 204 4.59 -17.95 -21.40
N GLU A 205 3.36 -18.38 -21.68
CA GLU A 205 3.07 -19.56 -22.50
C GLU A 205 3.79 -19.46 -23.85
N SER A 206 3.57 -18.36 -24.58
CA SER A 206 4.22 -18.13 -25.88
C SER A 206 5.75 -18.08 -25.80
N GLN A 207 6.30 -17.46 -24.75
CA GLN A 207 7.75 -17.39 -24.59
C GLN A 207 8.35 -18.75 -24.20
N TYR A 208 7.60 -19.62 -23.51
CA TYR A 208 8.03 -21.00 -23.26
C TYR A 208 8.04 -21.83 -24.54
N ASP A 209 7.03 -21.68 -25.42
CA ASP A 209 7.00 -22.34 -26.72
C ASP A 209 8.21 -21.97 -27.58
N LEU A 210 8.54 -20.70 -27.64
CA LEU A 210 9.74 -20.22 -28.34
C LEU A 210 11.02 -20.84 -27.75
N ARG A 211 11.17 -20.86 -26.42
CA ARG A 211 12.33 -21.40 -25.73
C ARG A 211 12.45 -22.93 -25.82
N ARG A 212 11.33 -23.65 -25.89
CA ARG A 212 11.34 -25.10 -26.12
C ARG A 212 11.92 -25.44 -27.49
N TRP A 213 11.72 -24.53 -28.46
CA TRP A 213 12.28 -24.67 -29.79
C TRP A 213 13.77 -24.35 -29.83
N ASP A 214 14.15 -23.22 -29.24
CA ASP A 214 15.54 -22.74 -29.20
C ASP A 214 15.69 -21.86 -27.96
N ASP A 215 16.70 -22.13 -27.12
CA ASP A 215 16.95 -21.43 -25.87
C ASP A 215 17.42 -19.97 -26.04
N GLU A 216 17.82 -19.58 -27.25
CA GLU A 216 18.10 -18.20 -27.62
C GLU A 216 16.86 -17.40 -28.01
N LEU A 217 15.73 -18.07 -28.31
CA LEU A 217 14.45 -17.43 -28.56
C LEU A 217 13.69 -17.22 -27.25
N GLY A 218 12.66 -16.39 -27.32
CA GLY A 218 11.78 -16.10 -26.20
C GLY A 218 12.42 -15.21 -25.13
N GLN A 219 11.69 -14.24 -24.71
CA GLN A 219 12.10 -13.24 -23.70
C GLN A 219 11.29 -13.43 -22.42
N ILE A 220 11.82 -14.21 -21.48
CA ILE A 220 11.17 -14.40 -20.19
C ILE A 220 11.58 -13.26 -19.26
N LEU A 221 10.65 -12.35 -19.01
CA LEU A 221 10.87 -11.24 -18.09
C LEU A 221 11.02 -11.76 -16.65
N ARG A 222 12.21 -11.59 -16.07
CA ARG A 222 12.45 -11.92 -14.68
C ARG A 222 11.67 -10.95 -13.76
N VAL A 223 11.06 -11.50 -12.71
CA VAL A 223 10.45 -10.74 -11.63
C VAL A 223 11.11 -11.18 -10.33
N SER A 224 11.76 -10.27 -9.64
CA SER A 224 12.39 -10.53 -8.34
C SER A 224 11.42 -10.24 -7.21
N SER A 225 11.59 -10.92 -6.06
CA SER A 225 10.85 -10.60 -4.83
C SER A 225 11.44 -9.40 -4.10
N GLU A 226 12.71 -9.09 -4.31
CA GLU A 226 13.47 -8.01 -3.67
C GLU A 226 14.50 -7.41 -4.62
N PRO A 227 14.85 -6.13 -4.43
CA PRO A 227 14.22 -5.15 -3.54
C PRO A 227 12.92 -4.58 -4.11
N ILE A 228 11.94 -4.35 -3.23
CA ILE A 228 10.71 -3.63 -3.57
C ILE A 228 11.02 -2.13 -3.51
N ARG A 229 10.83 -1.42 -4.62
CA ARG A 229 11.09 0.03 -4.73
C ARG A 229 9.86 0.87 -4.46
N LEU A 230 8.70 0.32 -4.74
CA LEU A 230 7.41 0.97 -4.56
C LEU A 230 6.36 -0.10 -4.26
N LEU A 231 5.48 0.18 -3.31
CA LEU A 231 4.33 -0.65 -2.99
C LEU A 231 3.08 0.24 -2.94
N VAL A 232 2.08 -0.12 -3.70
CA VAL A 232 0.82 0.62 -3.82
C VAL A 232 -0.35 -0.37 -3.72
N PRO A 233 -0.79 -0.71 -2.51
CA PRO A 233 -2.01 -1.50 -2.34
C PRO A 233 -3.24 -0.65 -2.68
N GLN A 234 -4.25 -1.27 -3.25
CA GLN A 234 -5.55 -0.64 -3.41
C GLN A 234 -6.17 -0.33 -2.04
N GLN A 235 -6.73 0.85 -1.87
CA GLN A 235 -7.54 1.20 -0.71
C GLN A 235 -8.95 0.63 -0.89
N THR A 236 -9.25 -0.50 -0.24
CA THR A 236 -10.54 -1.18 -0.38
C THR A 236 -10.78 -2.22 0.71
N ASP A 237 -12.03 -2.38 1.12
CA ASP A 237 -12.55 -3.49 1.94
C ASP A 237 -13.27 -4.56 1.09
N GLN A 238 -13.39 -4.34 -0.23
CA GLN A 238 -14.10 -5.19 -1.17
C GLN A 238 -13.16 -6.04 -2.03
N TRP A 239 -13.72 -6.98 -2.77
CA TRP A 239 -13.06 -7.76 -3.83
C TRP A 239 -13.67 -7.42 -5.20
N PRO A 240 -12.90 -7.52 -6.27
CA PRO A 240 -11.49 -7.92 -6.35
C PRO A 240 -10.55 -6.89 -5.72
N ARG A 241 -9.44 -7.38 -5.14
CA ARG A 241 -8.36 -6.55 -4.59
C ARG A 241 -7.20 -6.48 -5.56
N THR A 242 -6.58 -5.31 -5.64
CA THR A 242 -5.44 -5.06 -6.53
C THR A 242 -4.27 -4.52 -5.72
N VAL A 243 -3.08 -4.96 -6.05
CA VAL A 243 -1.83 -4.41 -5.51
C VAL A 243 -0.88 -4.17 -6.66
N MET A 244 -0.35 -2.98 -6.76
CA MET A 244 0.74 -2.64 -7.66
C MET A 244 2.04 -2.54 -6.86
N ALA A 245 3.14 -2.98 -7.46
CA ALA A 245 4.46 -2.73 -6.92
C ALA A 245 5.48 -2.51 -8.04
N VAL A 246 6.60 -1.88 -7.70
CA VAL A 246 7.78 -1.83 -8.55
C VAL A 246 8.90 -2.59 -7.86
N VAL A 247 9.39 -3.60 -8.54
CA VAL A 247 10.49 -4.45 -8.07
C VAL A 247 11.72 -4.26 -8.96
N GLN A 248 12.89 -4.44 -8.38
CA GLN A 248 14.15 -4.32 -9.10
C GLN A 248 14.82 -5.68 -9.22
N ASN A 249 15.31 -6.01 -10.42
CA ASN A 249 15.90 -7.31 -10.74
C ASN A 249 17.38 -7.41 -10.37
N GLY A 250 17.73 -7.04 -9.15
CA GLY A 250 19.09 -7.13 -8.62
C GLY A 250 19.41 -5.98 -7.68
N PRO A 251 20.52 -6.06 -6.94
CA PRO A 251 20.93 -5.04 -6.00
C PRO A 251 21.60 -3.81 -6.64
N GLU A 252 22.02 -3.92 -7.92
CA GLU A 252 22.70 -2.85 -8.66
C GLU A 252 21.72 -1.69 -8.91
N ILE A 253 22.23 -0.46 -8.84
CA ILE A 253 21.37 0.74 -8.93
C ILE A 253 20.72 0.90 -10.32
N ASP A 254 21.33 0.34 -11.34
CA ASP A 254 20.90 0.34 -12.74
C ASP A 254 20.22 -0.97 -13.18
N ALA A 255 19.99 -1.89 -12.24
CA ALA A 255 19.24 -3.10 -12.54
C ALA A 255 17.83 -2.79 -13.01
N ALA A 256 17.35 -3.55 -13.98
CA ALA A 256 16.03 -3.39 -14.56
C ALA A 256 14.93 -3.38 -13.51
N THR A 257 13.99 -2.47 -13.65
CA THR A 257 12.80 -2.36 -12.78
C THR A 257 11.57 -2.84 -13.50
N VAL A 258 10.73 -3.58 -12.80
CA VAL A 258 9.50 -4.17 -13.32
C VAL A 258 8.32 -3.69 -12.49
N ALA A 259 7.33 -3.12 -13.14
CA ALA A 259 6.03 -2.86 -12.53
C ALA A 259 5.20 -4.13 -12.55
N VAL A 260 4.68 -4.53 -11.41
CA VAL A 260 3.84 -5.72 -11.25
C VAL A 260 2.47 -5.33 -10.72
N VAL A 261 1.42 -5.99 -11.23
CA VAL A 261 0.06 -5.88 -10.69
C VAL A 261 -0.40 -7.27 -10.28
N LEU A 262 -0.72 -7.41 -9.01
CA LEU A 262 -1.31 -8.61 -8.46
C LEU A 262 -2.80 -8.38 -8.17
N ARG A 263 -3.63 -9.37 -8.51
CA ARG A 263 -5.08 -9.33 -8.26
C ARG A 263 -5.53 -10.54 -7.47
N GLN A 264 -6.47 -10.33 -6.57
CA GLN A 264 -7.19 -11.36 -5.82
C GLN A 264 -8.69 -11.19 -6.10
N GLU A 265 -9.29 -12.16 -6.77
CA GLU A 265 -10.68 -12.06 -7.22
C GLU A 265 -11.68 -12.25 -6.07
N THR A 266 -11.40 -13.20 -5.18
CA THR A 266 -12.23 -13.46 -3.99
C THR A 266 -11.37 -13.64 -2.74
N PRO A 267 -11.94 -13.57 -1.53
CA PRO A 267 -11.18 -13.80 -0.29
C PRO A 267 -10.52 -15.18 -0.19
N ARG A 268 -10.95 -16.14 -0.98
CA ARG A 268 -10.44 -17.53 -0.95
C ARG A 268 -9.35 -17.80 -1.98
N ASP A 269 -9.23 -16.90 -2.96
CA ASP A 269 -8.24 -17.03 -4.00
C ASP A 269 -6.89 -16.51 -3.52
N ASN A 270 -5.83 -16.97 -4.14
CA ASN A 270 -4.52 -16.39 -4.00
C ASN A 270 -4.41 -15.13 -4.89
N TYR A 271 -3.53 -14.23 -4.53
CA TYR A 271 -3.11 -13.18 -5.45
C TYR A 271 -2.41 -13.80 -6.65
N ARG A 272 -2.79 -13.34 -7.84
CA ARG A 272 -2.22 -13.75 -9.13
C ARG A 272 -1.58 -12.54 -9.80
N LEU A 273 -0.41 -12.75 -10.38
CA LEU A 273 0.29 -11.75 -11.19
C LEU A 273 -0.44 -11.59 -12.51
N SER A 274 -1.08 -10.42 -12.71
CA SER A 274 -1.79 -10.10 -13.97
C SER A 274 -0.91 -9.30 -14.92
N TYR A 275 -0.12 -8.35 -14.41
CA TYR A 275 0.81 -7.55 -15.22
C TYR A 275 2.20 -7.66 -14.66
N ALA A 276 3.16 -7.82 -15.56
CA ALA A 276 4.59 -7.69 -15.29
C ALA A 276 5.22 -6.93 -16.46
N THR A 277 5.50 -5.65 -16.25
CA THR A 277 5.89 -4.73 -17.32
C THR A 277 7.24 -4.11 -17.01
N LEU A 278 8.17 -4.18 -17.95
CA LEU A 278 9.47 -3.53 -17.85
C LEU A 278 9.29 -2.02 -17.88
N LEU A 279 9.82 -1.32 -16.88
CA LEU A 279 9.81 0.14 -16.88
C LEU A 279 10.93 0.69 -17.75
N ALA A 280 10.66 1.82 -18.40
CA ALA A 280 11.67 2.51 -19.20
C ALA A 280 12.88 2.91 -18.35
N PRO A 281 14.09 2.85 -18.89
CA PRO A 281 15.30 3.27 -18.18
C PRO A 281 15.18 4.71 -17.68
N ASN A 282 15.53 4.95 -16.41
CA ASN A 282 15.50 6.28 -15.79
C ASN A 282 14.14 6.97 -15.77
N VAL A 283 13.05 6.22 -15.97
CA VAL A 283 11.71 6.79 -15.86
C VAL A 283 11.45 7.34 -14.46
N VAL A 284 10.87 8.52 -14.39
CA VAL A 284 10.41 9.11 -13.14
C VAL A 284 8.94 8.75 -12.97
N LEU A 285 8.67 7.89 -12.00
CA LEU A 285 7.29 7.56 -11.62
C LEU A 285 6.67 8.73 -10.86
N PRO A 286 5.35 8.94 -10.97
CA PRO A 286 4.64 9.92 -10.17
C PRO A 286 4.74 9.56 -8.67
N ALA A 287 4.55 10.55 -7.81
CA ALA A 287 4.43 10.30 -6.38
C ALA A 287 3.19 9.44 -6.10
N MET A 288 3.35 8.38 -5.32
CA MET A 288 2.27 7.49 -4.96
C MET A 288 1.86 7.69 -3.49
N PRO A 289 0.61 7.39 -3.12
CA PRO A 289 0.21 7.35 -1.71
C PRO A 289 1.07 6.37 -0.91
N ALA A 290 1.24 6.65 0.38
CA ALA A 290 1.96 5.76 1.29
C ALA A 290 1.28 4.37 1.37
N PRO A 291 2.03 3.26 1.48
CA PRO A 291 1.47 1.92 1.50
C PRO A 291 0.42 1.70 2.58
N GLU A 292 0.57 2.36 3.73
CA GLU A 292 -0.36 2.26 4.86
C GLU A 292 -1.72 2.91 4.58
N LEU A 293 -1.76 3.86 3.65
CA LEU A 293 -3.01 4.51 3.21
C LEU A 293 -3.62 3.76 2.03
N GLY A 294 -2.78 3.25 1.14
CA GLY A 294 -3.21 2.68 -0.12
C GLY A 294 -3.69 3.73 -1.13
N ALA A 295 -3.93 3.29 -2.36
CA ALA A 295 -4.40 4.12 -3.46
C ALA A 295 -5.84 3.76 -3.86
N PRO A 296 -6.73 4.72 -4.06
CA PRO A 296 -8.03 4.45 -4.67
C PRO A 296 -7.88 3.87 -6.08
N ARG A 297 -8.74 2.90 -6.40
CA ARG A 297 -8.88 2.43 -7.77
C ARG A 297 -9.66 3.47 -8.57
N ILE A 298 -9.17 3.79 -9.77
CA ILE A 298 -9.85 4.68 -10.70
C ILE A 298 -10.79 3.85 -11.59
N ALA A 299 -12.06 4.25 -11.67
CA ALA A 299 -13.03 3.59 -12.53
C ALA A 299 -12.65 3.73 -14.02
N ARG A 300 -13.00 2.73 -14.84
CA ARG A 300 -12.62 2.69 -16.27
C ARG A 300 -13.04 3.94 -17.06
N ASP A 301 -14.21 4.49 -16.72
CA ASP A 301 -14.85 5.65 -17.34
C ASP A 301 -14.70 6.95 -16.52
N SER A 302 -13.79 6.95 -15.54
CA SER A 302 -13.56 8.08 -14.64
C SER A 302 -13.24 9.35 -15.41
N LYS A 303 -13.79 10.45 -14.92
CA LYS A 303 -13.54 11.82 -15.45
C LYS A 303 -12.57 12.61 -14.56
N LEU A 304 -11.91 11.95 -13.61
CA LEU A 304 -10.94 12.62 -12.74
C LEU A 304 -9.57 12.78 -13.43
N ILE A 305 -9.32 11.96 -14.44
CA ILE A 305 -8.11 11.99 -15.27
C ILE A 305 -8.52 12.11 -16.75
N GLU A 306 -7.64 12.62 -17.58
CA GLU A 306 -7.87 12.74 -19.01
C GLU A 306 -6.63 12.31 -19.81
N PRO A 307 -6.75 11.24 -20.62
CA PRO A 307 -7.96 10.44 -20.91
C PRO A 307 -8.39 9.54 -19.71
N SER A 308 -9.66 9.09 -19.68
CA SER A 308 -10.09 8.06 -18.72
C SER A 308 -9.30 6.75 -18.93
N PRO A 309 -9.22 5.84 -17.94
CA PRO A 309 -8.43 4.61 -18.09
C PRO A 309 -8.78 3.80 -19.35
N GLU A 310 -10.05 3.64 -19.67
CA GLU A 310 -10.49 2.95 -20.89
C GLU A 310 -10.10 3.72 -22.15
N ASN A 311 -10.32 5.04 -22.16
CA ASN A 311 -9.93 5.87 -23.28
C ASN A 311 -8.41 6.01 -23.44
N THR A 312 -7.62 5.78 -22.39
CA THR A 312 -6.16 5.73 -22.50
C THR A 312 -5.75 4.62 -23.48
N VAL A 313 -6.31 3.43 -23.32
CA VAL A 313 -6.01 2.28 -24.19
C VAL A 313 -6.53 2.54 -25.61
N LEU A 314 -7.79 2.99 -25.74
CA LEU A 314 -8.43 3.24 -27.05
C LEU A 314 -7.70 4.32 -27.85
N LEU A 315 -7.46 5.47 -27.24
CA LEU A 315 -6.82 6.61 -27.94
C LEU A 315 -5.34 6.39 -28.20
N TYR A 316 -4.68 5.58 -27.37
CA TYR A 316 -3.31 5.19 -27.63
C TYR A 316 -3.22 4.18 -28.80
N ALA A 317 -4.17 3.25 -28.91
CA ALA A 317 -4.29 2.37 -30.07
C ALA A 317 -4.50 3.19 -31.38
N ASP A 318 -5.38 4.19 -31.34
CA ASP A 318 -5.59 5.09 -32.48
C ASP A 318 -4.31 5.90 -32.81
N LEU A 319 -3.60 6.35 -31.78
CA LEU A 319 -2.31 7.02 -31.95
C LEU A 319 -1.28 6.12 -32.62
N LEU A 320 -1.18 4.85 -32.22
CA LEU A 320 -0.31 3.90 -32.87
C LEU A 320 -0.70 3.60 -34.32
N ARG A 321 -2.01 3.61 -34.65
CA ARG A 321 -2.50 3.41 -36.05
C ARG A 321 -2.25 4.62 -36.93
N GLU A 322 -2.66 5.80 -36.49
CA GLU A 322 -2.83 6.98 -37.34
C GLU A 322 -1.78 8.07 -37.08
N GLY A 323 -1.01 7.95 -35.99
CA GLY A 323 0.01 8.94 -35.61
C GLY A 323 -0.61 10.31 -35.30
N ASP A 324 -0.03 11.38 -35.84
CA ASP A 324 -0.44 12.77 -35.61
C ASP A 324 -1.87 13.08 -36.08
N GLY A 325 -2.45 12.24 -36.93
CA GLY A 325 -3.82 12.34 -37.40
C GLY A 325 -4.88 11.87 -36.39
N SER A 326 -4.45 11.12 -35.35
CA SER A 326 -5.35 10.53 -34.37
C SER A 326 -5.93 11.55 -33.40
N GLY A 327 -7.11 11.21 -32.82
CA GLY A 327 -7.69 11.95 -31.72
C GLY A 327 -6.82 11.98 -30.46
N GLY A 328 -5.97 10.96 -30.29
CA GLY A 328 -5.04 10.81 -29.16
C GLY A 328 -3.78 11.67 -29.23
N ALA A 329 -3.37 12.15 -30.42
CA ALA A 329 -2.08 12.80 -30.64
C ALA A 329 -1.76 13.99 -29.72
N ARG A 330 -2.80 14.68 -29.21
CA ARG A 330 -2.62 15.81 -28.28
C ARG A 330 -2.59 15.41 -26.82
N LEU A 331 -3.02 14.21 -26.50
CA LEU A 331 -3.17 13.72 -25.13
C LEU A 331 -1.94 12.97 -24.64
N PHE A 332 -1.12 12.44 -25.57
CA PHE A 332 0.09 11.67 -25.24
C PHE A 332 1.36 12.44 -25.56
N ASP A 333 2.40 12.20 -24.77
CA ASP A 333 3.76 12.64 -25.04
C ASP A 333 4.47 11.59 -25.90
N VAL A 334 4.51 11.85 -27.22
CA VAL A 334 5.11 10.94 -28.20
C VAL A 334 6.61 11.14 -28.38
N LEU A 335 7.18 12.22 -27.83
CA LEU A 335 8.59 12.57 -28.07
C LEU A 335 9.55 11.63 -27.32
N THR A 336 9.11 11.15 -26.16
CA THR A 336 9.89 10.26 -25.29
C THR A 336 9.34 8.84 -25.26
N ASP A 337 8.43 8.51 -26.18
CA ASP A 337 7.73 7.24 -26.23
C ASP A 337 8.41 6.28 -27.22
N ASP A 338 9.26 5.40 -26.70
CA ASP A 338 9.97 4.41 -27.49
C ASP A 338 9.02 3.39 -28.15
N LEU A 339 7.90 3.07 -27.51
CA LEU A 339 6.90 2.16 -28.08
C LEU A 339 6.23 2.78 -29.31
N TYR A 340 5.87 4.06 -29.23
CA TYR A 340 5.33 4.80 -30.37
C TYR A 340 6.34 4.88 -31.52
N GLN A 341 7.65 5.06 -31.22
CA GLN A 341 8.70 5.05 -32.25
C GLN A 341 8.86 3.67 -32.90
N LEU A 342 8.62 2.59 -32.14
CA LEU A 342 8.76 1.22 -32.63
C LEU A 342 7.55 0.75 -33.45
N VAL A 343 6.33 0.98 -32.92
CA VAL A 343 5.08 0.38 -33.43
C VAL A 343 4.26 1.38 -34.24
N GLY A 344 4.42 2.68 -34.00
CA GLY A 344 3.67 3.74 -34.70
C GLY A 344 4.06 3.88 -36.18
N PRO A 345 3.50 4.88 -36.89
CA PRO A 345 3.66 5.00 -38.35
C PRO A 345 5.11 4.99 -38.84
N SER A 346 6.01 5.68 -38.12
CA SER A 346 7.42 5.74 -38.48
C SER A 346 8.10 4.37 -38.33
N GLY A 347 7.84 3.67 -37.24
CA GLY A 347 8.39 2.32 -37.00
C GLY A 347 7.90 1.32 -38.05
N ARG A 348 6.60 1.36 -38.41
CA ARG A 348 6.05 0.52 -39.48
C ARG A 348 6.72 0.80 -40.84
N SER A 349 6.92 2.06 -41.17
CA SER A 349 7.62 2.42 -42.42
C SER A 349 9.05 1.86 -42.46
N LEU A 350 9.80 1.97 -41.37
CA LEU A 350 11.14 1.41 -41.27
C LEU A 350 11.13 -0.13 -41.36
N ARG A 351 10.15 -0.80 -40.76
CA ARG A 351 10.00 -2.26 -40.90
C ARG A 351 9.69 -2.66 -42.33
N GLN A 352 8.74 -1.98 -43.01
CA GLN A 352 8.46 -2.23 -44.44
C GLN A 352 9.71 -2.02 -45.32
N GLU A 353 10.47 -0.95 -45.09
CA GLU A 353 11.71 -0.72 -45.83
C GLU A 353 12.74 -1.86 -45.63
N SER A 354 12.77 -2.47 -44.45
CA SER A 354 13.68 -3.58 -44.14
C SER A 354 13.34 -4.86 -44.88
N PHE A 355 12.08 -5.08 -45.26
CA PHE A 355 11.63 -6.22 -46.05
C PHE A 355 11.94 -6.04 -47.56
N GLY A 356 12.23 -4.82 -48.00
CA GLY A 356 12.46 -4.53 -49.42
C GLY A 356 11.18 -4.47 -50.25
N SER A 357 11.31 -4.58 -51.56
CA SER A 357 10.21 -4.48 -52.53
C SER A 357 9.51 -5.80 -52.79
N ASP A 358 10.07 -6.91 -52.37
CA ASP A 358 9.58 -8.25 -52.70
C ASP A 358 8.54 -8.78 -51.72
N LEU A 359 8.38 -8.09 -50.58
CA LEU A 359 7.44 -8.41 -49.52
C LEU A 359 6.56 -7.21 -49.18
N VAL A 360 5.29 -7.51 -48.85
CA VAL A 360 4.36 -6.53 -48.32
C VAL A 360 4.17 -6.83 -46.83
N LEU A 361 4.37 -5.80 -46.00
CA LEU A 361 4.03 -5.81 -44.59
C LEU A 361 2.74 -5.01 -44.40
N GLU A 362 1.71 -5.65 -43.88
CA GLU A 362 0.50 -4.99 -43.36
C GLU A 362 0.47 -5.13 -41.84
N THR A 363 0.13 -4.06 -41.15
CA THR A 363 0.04 -4.08 -39.71
C THR A 363 -1.27 -3.47 -39.23
N ASP A 364 -1.87 -4.04 -38.21
CA ASP A 364 -3.02 -3.48 -37.54
C ASP A 364 -2.84 -3.54 -36.02
N ILE A 365 -3.32 -2.52 -35.32
CA ILE A 365 -3.35 -2.48 -33.86
C ILE A 365 -4.71 -2.90 -33.40
N VAL A 366 -4.78 -3.93 -32.58
CA VAL A 366 -6.03 -4.51 -32.10
C VAL A 366 -6.18 -4.32 -30.58
N LEU A 367 -7.42 -4.19 -30.14
CA LEU A 367 -7.76 -4.17 -28.71
C LEU A 367 -7.80 -5.60 -28.20
N THR A 368 -7.41 -5.79 -26.95
CA THR A 368 -7.56 -7.05 -26.23
C THR A 368 -8.71 -6.97 -25.23
N ASP A 369 -9.17 -8.13 -24.75
CA ASP A 369 -10.20 -8.22 -23.71
C ASP A 369 -9.62 -8.14 -22.29
N ASP A 370 -8.33 -7.89 -22.16
CA ASP A 370 -7.65 -7.82 -20.89
C ASP A 370 -8.13 -6.67 -19.98
N PRO A 371 -8.07 -6.88 -18.67
CA PRO A 371 -8.59 -5.91 -17.73
C PRO A 371 -7.70 -4.67 -17.67
N VAL A 372 -8.26 -3.50 -17.94
CA VAL A 372 -7.62 -2.23 -17.63
C VAL A 372 -7.62 -1.99 -16.13
N VAL A 373 -6.44 -1.76 -15.55
CA VAL A 373 -6.24 -1.49 -14.12
C VAL A 373 -5.70 -0.09 -13.95
N ALA A 374 -6.30 0.69 -13.06
CA ALA A 374 -5.83 2.06 -12.77
C ALA A 374 -5.87 2.34 -11.28
N LEU A 375 -4.76 2.85 -10.74
CA LEU A 375 -4.62 3.30 -9.36
C LEU A 375 -4.24 4.77 -9.33
N ALA A 376 -4.88 5.51 -8.41
CA ALA A 376 -4.63 6.94 -8.24
C ALA A 376 -3.21 7.21 -7.74
N THR A 377 -2.62 8.29 -8.24
CA THR A 377 -1.35 8.83 -7.76
C THR A 377 -1.59 9.92 -6.71
N ALA A 378 -0.55 10.32 -5.98
CA ALA A 378 -0.67 11.34 -4.94
C ALA A 378 -0.94 12.75 -5.50
N ASP A 379 -0.68 12.97 -6.78
CA ASP A 379 -0.94 14.22 -7.52
C ASP A 379 -2.32 14.25 -8.19
N ASN A 380 -3.21 13.29 -7.85
CA ASN A 380 -4.54 13.08 -8.44
C ASN A 380 -4.54 12.62 -9.91
N GLY A 381 -3.43 12.17 -10.45
CA GLY A 381 -3.35 11.44 -11.69
C GLY A 381 -3.60 9.94 -11.48
N ALA A 382 -3.19 9.11 -12.43
CA ALA A 382 -3.27 7.65 -12.33
C ALA A 382 -2.12 6.95 -13.03
N LEU A 383 -1.72 5.79 -12.49
CA LEU A 383 -1.01 4.76 -13.24
C LEU A 383 -2.03 3.79 -13.84
N VAL A 384 -2.02 3.67 -15.16
CA VAL A 384 -2.96 2.86 -15.93
C VAL A 384 -2.19 1.73 -16.57
N PHE A 385 -2.69 0.50 -16.40
CA PHE A 385 -2.17 -0.72 -17.02
C PHE A 385 -3.20 -1.23 -18.02
N GLY A 386 -2.74 -1.61 -19.19
CA GLY A 386 -3.58 -2.19 -20.24
C GLY A 386 -2.74 -2.91 -21.28
N THR A 387 -3.44 -3.61 -22.16
CA THR A 387 -2.84 -4.43 -23.22
C THR A 387 -3.37 -4.00 -24.56
N LEU A 388 -2.48 -4.03 -25.56
CA LEU A 388 -2.80 -3.86 -26.98
C LEU A 388 -2.14 -4.98 -27.77
N GLY A 389 -2.76 -5.38 -28.87
CA GLY A 389 -2.17 -6.29 -29.85
C GLY A 389 -1.68 -5.55 -31.10
N GLU A 390 -0.66 -6.08 -31.75
CA GLU A 390 -0.31 -5.76 -33.12
C GLU A 390 -0.37 -7.04 -33.96
N VAL A 391 -1.05 -6.99 -35.08
CA VAL A 391 -1.10 -8.06 -36.07
C VAL A 391 -0.26 -7.66 -37.25
N GLU A 392 0.81 -8.38 -37.51
CA GLU A 392 1.65 -8.24 -38.69
C GLU A 392 1.32 -9.32 -39.70
N THR A 393 1.01 -8.93 -40.92
CA THR A 393 0.84 -9.84 -42.07
C THR A 393 1.94 -9.58 -43.08
N VAL A 394 2.74 -10.59 -43.34
CA VAL A 394 3.81 -10.53 -44.34
C VAL A 394 3.52 -11.49 -45.46
N ARG A 395 3.46 -10.97 -46.69
CA ARG A 395 3.18 -11.79 -47.88
C ARG A 395 4.14 -11.44 -49.05
N PRO A 396 4.40 -12.38 -49.96
CA PRO A 396 5.18 -12.06 -51.15
C PRO A 396 4.38 -11.16 -52.10
N VAL A 397 5.08 -10.30 -52.86
CA VAL A 397 4.48 -9.45 -53.90
C VAL A 397 4.14 -10.26 -55.13
N GLU A 398 5.03 -11.21 -55.51
CA GLU A 398 4.88 -12.02 -56.72
C GLU A 398 4.19 -13.36 -56.37
N ASP A 399 3.19 -13.74 -57.15
CA ASP A 399 2.50 -15.01 -57.02
C ASP A 399 3.48 -16.20 -57.16
N GLY A 400 3.42 -17.11 -56.21
CA GLY A 400 4.29 -18.31 -56.17
C GLY A 400 5.71 -18.02 -55.65
N ALA A 401 6.01 -16.77 -55.25
CA ALA A 401 7.20 -16.48 -54.51
C ALA A 401 7.13 -17.03 -53.10
N THR A 402 8.27 -17.42 -52.54
CA THR A 402 8.34 -18.04 -51.20
C THR A 402 9.02 -17.10 -50.23
N ILE A 403 8.42 -16.88 -49.08
CA ILE A 403 9.06 -16.19 -47.95
C ILE A 403 9.57 -17.17 -46.90
N ASN A 404 10.75 -16.88 -46.36
CA ASN A 404 11.32 -17.66 -45.26
C ASN A 404 10.80 -17.12 -43.93
N ALA A 405 10.36 -18.04 -43.09
CA ALA A 405 9.97 -17.69 -41.71
C ALA A 405 11.20 -17.18 -40.90
N THR A 406 10.99 -16.17 -40.10
CA THR A 406 11.97 -15.81 -39.06
C THR A 406 12.10 -16.96 -38.04
N PRO A 407 13.20 -17.05 -37.28
CA PRO A 407 13.36 -18.12 -36.30
C PRO A 407 12.14 -18.24 -35.32
N SER A 408 11.62 -17.12 -34.84
CA SER A 408 10.47 -17.11 -33.91
C SER A 408 9.17 -17.53 -34.60
N VAL A 409 8.90 -17.04 -35.80
CA VAL A 409 7.72 -17.47 -36.60
C VAL A 409 7.82 -18.96 -36.93
N ARG A 410 8.98 -19.45 -37.31
CA ARG A 410 9.20 -20.88 -37.55
C ARG A 410 8.98 -21.73 -36.29
N ALA A 411 9.41 -21.23 -35.13
CA ALA A 411 9.22 -21.93 -33.87
C ALA A 411 7.73 -22.13 -33.54
N LEU A 412 6.90 -21.11 -33.79
CA LEU A 412 5.46 -21.16 -33.52
C LEU A 412 4.66 -21.89 -34.61
N THR A 413 5.03 -21.73 -35.88
CA THR A 413 4.29 -22.36 -37.03
C THR A 413 4.78 -23.75 -37.37
N GLY A 414 6.04 -24.10 -37.06
CA GLY A 414 6.71 -25.29 -37.53
C GLY A 414 7.13 -25.22 -39.01
N LEU A 415 6.84 -24.11 -39.70
CA LEU A 415 7.07 -23.97 -41.14
C LEU A 415 8.37 -23.20 -41.43
N PRO A 416 9.26 -23.69 -42.30
CA PRO A 416 10.46 -22.96 -42.65
C PRO A 416 10.21 -21.82 -43.64
N SER A 417 9.14 -21.92 -44.46
CA SER A 417 8.76 -20.96 -45.48
C SER A 417 7.31 -21.10 -45.89
N SER A 418 6.73 -20.11 -46.56
CA SER A 418 5.40 -20.11 -47.09
C SER A 418 5.32 -19.41 -48.45
N GLU A 419 4.40 -19.82 -49.32
CA GLU A 419 4.05 -19.14 -50.57
C GLU A 419 2.87 -18.15 -50.34
N THR A 420 2.10 -18.30 -49.29
CA THR A 420 0.98 -17.41 -48.97
C THR A 420 1.35 -16.29 -48.02
N GLY A 421 2.33 -16.52 -47.14
CA GLY A 421 2.78 -15.59 -46.15
C GLY A 421 2.54 -16.03 -44.72
N PHE A 422 2.82 -15.14 -43.77
CA PHE A 422 2.66 -15.36 -42.34
C PHE A 422 1.90 -14.23 -41.70
N VAL A 423 1.08 -14.59 -40.70
CA VAL A 423 0.53 -13.67 -39.72
C VAL A 423 1.28 -13.86 -38.41
N ALA A 424 1.80 -12.78 -37.86
CA ALA A 424 2.42 -12.75 -36.53
C ALA A 424 1.62 -11.83 -35.61
N ARG A 425 1.30 -12.29 -34.39
CA ARG A 425 0.59 -11.52 -33.37
C ARG A 425 1.54 -11.17 -32.27
N TYR A 426 1.70 -9.88 -32.06
CA TYR A 426 2.42 -9.33 -30.93
C TYR A 426 1.46 -8.78 -29.91
N GLU A 427 1.85 -8.82 -28.64
CA GLU A 427 1.10 -8.23 -27.55
C GLU A 427 1.97 -7.29 -26.73
N MET A 428 1.37 -6.17 -26.37
CA MET A 428 2.00 -5.09 -25.61
C MET A 428 1.31 -4.95 -24.26
N GLN A 429 2.00 -5.26 -23.17
CA GLN A 429 1.59 -4.81 -21.85
C GLN A 429 2.18 -3.43 -21.62
N ILE A 430 1.36 -2.45 -21.33
CA ILE A 430 1.78 -1.04 -21.29
C ILE A 430 1.36 -0.44 -19.96
N VAL A 431 2.23 0.38 -19.39
CA VAL A 431 1.96 1.21 -18.21
C VAL A 431 2.03 2.66 -18.64
N TRP A 432 0.93 3.39 -18.42
CA TRP A 432 0.86 4.84 -18.64
C TRP A 432 0.76 5.57 -17.31
N TYR A 433 1.39 6.72 -17.21
CA TYR A 433 0.98 7.75 -16.29
C TYR A 433 0.02 8.69 -17.02
N VAL A 434 -1.15 8.89 -16.43
CA VAL A 434 -2.18 9.80 -16.92
C VAL A 434 -2.34 10.91 -15.89
N PRO A 435 -2.11 12.18 -16.27
CA PRO A 435 -2.22 13.30 -15.34
C PRO A 435 -3.68 13.60 -14.97
N PRO A 436 -3.92 14.39 -13.89
CA PRO A 436 -5.26 14.79 -13.51
C PRO A 436 -5.87 15.72 -14.57
N ILE A 437 -7.20 15.73 -14.64
CA ILE A 437 -7.93 16.62 -15.56
C ILE A 437 -7.51 18.07 -15.33
N GLY A 438 -7.29 18.80 -16.42
CA GLY A 438 -6.87 20.22 -16.40
C GLY A 438 -5.36 20.41 -16.20
N SER A 439 -4.56 19.35 -16.14
CA SER A 439 -3.10 19.44 -16.19
C SER A 439 -2.64 19.91 -17.58
N GLU A 440 -1.51 20.61 -17.62
CA GLU A 440 -0.79 20.88 -18.87
C GLU A 440 0.10 19.71 -19.32
N GLU A 441 0.34 18.75 -18.42
CA GLU A 441 1.08 17.53 -18.74
C GLU A 441 0.24 16.60 -19.60
N ARG A 442 0.91 15.80 -20.41
CA ARG A 442 0.29 14.78 -21.25
C ARG A 442 0.47 13.41 -20.63
N ALA A 443 -0.41 12.48 -20.97
CA ALA A 443 -0.21 11.08 -20.66
C ALA A 443 1.07 10.57 -21.32
N ARG A 444 1.83 9.72 -20.62
CA ARG A 444 3.08 9.17 -21.13
C ARG A 444 3.21 7.69 -20.81
N VAL A 445 3.82 6.95 -21.69
CA VAL A 445 4.27 5.57 -21.43
C VAL A 445 5.42 5.61 -20.43
N VAL A 446 5.30 4.85 -19.35
CA VAL A 446 6.35 4.71 -18.33
C VAL A 446 7.02 3.35 -18.37
N GLY A 447 6.44 2.40 -19.10
CA GLY A 447 7.01 1.08 -19.33
C GLY A 447 6.16 0.25 -20.25
N TYR A 448 6.76 -0.71 -20.93
CA TYR A 448 6.06 -1.66 -21.79
C TYR A 448 6.85 -2.95 -21.99
N ASN A 449 6.13 -4.01 -22.36
CA ASN A 449 6.66 -5.20 -23.02
C ASN A 449 6.05 -5.26 -24.41
N TYR A 450 6.78 -5.79 -25.38
CA TYR A 450 6.31 -6.06 -26.74
C TYR A 450 6.84 -7.42 -27.15
N LEU A 451 5.95 -8.41 -27.22
CA LEU A 451 6.32 -9.82 -27.35
C LEU A 451 5.49 -10.50 -28.45
N LEU A 452 6.14 -11.36 -29.25
CA LEU A 452 5.44 -12.26 -30.16
C LEU A 452 4.73 -13.33 -29.35
N VAL A 453 3.39 -13.41 -29.51
CA VAL A 453 2.53 -14.34 -28.75
C VAL A 453 1.95 -15.45 -29.61
N ASP A 454 1.83 -15.23 -30.91
CA ASP A 454 1.28 -16.23 -31.84
C ASP A 454 1.78 -15.98 -33.27
N ALA A 455 1.86 -17.04 -34.07
CA ALA A 455 2.11 -16.93 -35.49
C ALA A 455 1.41 -18.07 -36.25
N ALA A 456 0.93 -17.78 -37.45
CA ALA A 456 0.30 -18.75 -38.32
C ALA A 456 0.69 -18.49 -39.79
N GLU A 457 0.57 -19.52 -40.66
CA GLU A 457 0.59 -19.34 -42.11
C GLU A 457 -0.70 -18.66 -42.53
N LEU A 458 -0.62 -17.74 -43.51
CA LEU A 458 -1.80 -17.16 -44.12
C LEU A 458 -2.57 -18.21 -44.91
N GLU A 459 -3.89 -18.26 -44.71
CA GLU A 459 -4.78 -19.08 -45.53
C GLU A 459 -4.75 -18.54 -46.99
N PRO A 460 -4.68 -19.42 -48.03
CA PRO A 460 -4.80 -18.96 -49.40
C PRO A 460 -6.12 -18.20 -49.60
N GLU A 461 -6.07 -17.09 -50.30
CA GLU A 461 -7.28 -16.41 -50.75
C GLU A 461 -8.12 -17.41 -51.59
N THR A 462 -9.21 -17.89 -51.04
CA THR A 462 -10.19 -18.64 -51.84
C THR A 462 -10.91 -17.61 -52.70
N ASP A 463 -10.56 -17.60 -54.02
CA ASP A 463 -11.39 -16.97 -55.04
C ASP A 463 -12.80 -17.55 -54.91
N THR A 464 -13.65 -16.92 -54.16
CA THR A 464 -15.07 -17.15 -54.25
C THR A 464 -15.51 -16.50 -55.55
N PRO A 465 -15.93 -17.25 -56.59
CA PRO A 465 -16.41 -16.64 -57.81
C PRO A 465 -17.63 -15.78 -57.40
N GLU A 466 -17.53 -14.46 -57.54
CA GLU A 466 -18.67 -13.58 -57.50
C GLU A 466 -19.67 -14.10 -58.55
N ASP A 467 -20.87 -14.46 -58.13
CA ASP A 467 -21.93 -15.05 -58.89
C ASP A 467 -22.10 -14.45 -60.27
N ALA A 468 -22.02 -15.32 -61.30
CA ALA A 468 -22.43 -15.06 -62.66
C ALA A 468 -23.97 -15.03 -62.79
#